data_cdf40d1dc0d8e7bb5a4222b01168c2fb
#
_entry.id   cdf40d1dc0d8e7bb5a4222b01168c2fb
#
_cell.length_a   1.000
_cell.length_b   1.000
_cell.length_c   1.000
_cell.angle_alpha   90.00
_cell.angle_beta   90.00
_cell.angle_gamma   90.00
#
_symmetry.space_group_name_H-M   'P 1'
#
loop_
_entity.id
_entity.type
_entity.pdbx_description
1 polymer ?
#
loop_
_entity_poly.entity_id
_entity_poly.type
_entity_poly.pdbx_seq_one_letter_code
_entity_poly.pdbx_strand_id
1 'polypeptide(L)'
;MLCLREANMEDLEQEYVFITNTPANENGFTNPHAGCSREEFEQKILPGYIDAARGVGLREGRVPQTQLFLWDDGQIVGLFRIRHYLTEALASGAGHIGYGIGKAFRGRGYASAGLRLTIQKAWDIIREDEIYMSVSRDNPASLRVQMKNGAYIHHEDELEFYTRIKRQAENLMNTVNDL
;
A
#
# COMPACT_ATOMS: atom_id res chain seq x y z
N MET A 1 -9.51 -2.22 -17.57
CA MET A 1 -8.56 -1.07 -17.42
C MET A 1 -8.02 -1.07 -16.01
N LEU A 2 -6.69 -1.06 -15.85
CA LEU A 2 -6.03 -1.11 -14.54
C LEU A 2 -6.17 0.23 -13.81
N CYS A 3 -6.70 0.22 -12.58
CA CYS A 3 -6.84 1.41 -11.74
C CYS A 3 -6.75 1.07 -10.24
N LEU A 4 -6.42 2.09 -9.43
CA LEU A 4 -6.51 2.03 -7.97
C LEU A 4 -7.80 2.69 -7.50
N ARG A 5 -8.50 2.02 -6.57
CA ARG A 5 -9.63 2.59 -5.83
C ARG A 5 -9.36 2.52 -4.34
N GLU A 6 -9.78 3.55 -3.63
CA GLU A 6 -9.78 3.51 -2.16
C GLU A 6 -10.89 2.57 -1.68
N ALA A 7 -10.64 1.97 -0.51
CA ALA A 7 -11.66 1.19 0.18
C ALA A 7 -12.97 2.00 0.33
N ASN A 8 -14.09 1.41 -0.09
CA ASN A 8 -15.37 2.10 -0.12
C ASN A 8 -16.55 1.13 0.04
N MET A 9 -17.71 1.64 0.43
CA MET A 9 -18.91 0.82 0.66
C MET A 9 -19.57 0.29 -0.63
N GLU A 10 -19.30 0.89 -1.78
CA GLU A 10 -19.89 0.47 -3.07
C GLU A 10 -19.26 -0.83 -3.56
N ASP A 11 -17.96 -1.02 -3.32
CA ASP A 11 -17.18 -2.20 -3.74
C ASP A 11 -17.09 -3.27 -2.61
N LEU A 12 -17.92 -3.18 -1.55
CA LEU A 12 -17.85 -3.98 -0.33
C LEU A 12 -17.71 -5.48 -0.58
N GLU A 13 -18.48 -6.06 -1.48
CA GLU A 13 -18.48 -7.51 -1.72
C GLU A 13 -17.14 -7.97 -2.31
N GLN A 14 -16.62 -7.24 -3.28
CA GLN A 14 -15.36 -7.59 -3.92
C GLN A 14 -14.17 -7.38 -2.97
N GLU A 15 -14.19 -6.30 -2.18
CA GLU A 15 -13.19 -6.02 -1.17
C GLU A 15 -13.20 -7.08 -0.05
N TYR A 16 -14.39 -7.48 0.43
CA TYR A 16 -14.56 -8.57 1.38
C TYR A 16 -13.95 -9.87 0.87
N VAL A 17 -14.36 -10.30 -0.33
CA VAL A 17 -13.86 -11.53 -0.94
C VAL A 17 -12.34 -11.50 -1.09
N PHE A 18 -11.77 -10.37 -1.49
CA PHE A 18 -10.33 -10.24 -1.64
C PHE A 18 -9.61 -10.30 -0.28
N ILE A 19 -10.08 -9.56 0.72
CA ILE A 19 -9.45 -9.48 2.04
C ILE A 19 -9.54 -10.82 2.77
N THR A 20 -10.73 -11.44 2.82
CA THR A 20 -10.92 -12.70 3.55
C THR A 20 -10.09 -13.85 2.98
N ASN A 21 -9.86 -13.86 1.65
CA ASN A 21 -9.05 -14.88 0.96
C ASN A 21 -7.55 -14.53 0.87
N THR A 22 -7.14 -13.33 1.27
CA THR A 22 -5.72 -12.97 1.33
C THR A 22 -5.11 -13.55 2.61
N PRO A 23 -4.02 -14.33 2.55
CA PRO A 23 -3.40 -14.93 3.73
C PRO A 23 -3.03 -13.89 4.80
N ALA A 24 -3.06 -14.31 6.08
CA ALA A 24 -2.71 -13.47 7.21
C ALA A 24 -1.27 -12.93 7.15
N ASN A 25 -0.36 -13.72 6.61
CA ASN A 25 1.02 -13.32 6.32
C ASN A 25 1.51 -14.05 5.07
N GLU A 26 1.99 -13.30 4.10
CA GLU A 26 2.59 -13.87 2.89
C GLU A 26 3.67 -12.93 2.35
N ASN A 27 4.90 -13.43 2.27
CA ASN A 27 6.06 -12.68 1.74
C ASN A 27 6.30 -11.32 2.42
N GLY A 28 6.04 -11.23 3.73
CA GLY A 28 6.19 -9.99 4.51
C GLY A 28 4.99 -9.06 4.49
N PHE A 29 3.98 -9.31 3.65
CA PHE A 29 2.71 -8.58 3.72
C PHE A 29 1.80 -9.20 4.78
N THR A 30 1.29 -8.37 5.72
CA THR A 30 0.39 -8.81 6.78
C THR A 30 -1.04 -8.35 6.51
N ASN A 31 -1.97 -9.32 6.59
CA ASN A 31 -3.41 -9.10 6.53
C ASN A 31 -4.05 -9.56 7.86
N PRO A 32 -4.32 -8.65 8.81
CA PRO A 32 -4.92 -9.02 10.09
C PRO A 32 -6.39 -9.46 9.98
N HIS A 33 -6.99 -9.34 8.82
CA HIS A 33 -8.40 -9.62 8.55
C HIS A 33 -8.63 -10.87 7.68
N ALA A 34 -7.60 -11.70 7.51
CA ALA A 34 -7.72 -12.97 6.80
C ALA A 34 -8.80 -13.87 7.45
N GLY A 35 -9.72 -14.38 6.66
CA GLY A 35 -10.81 -15.24 7.14
C GLY A 35 -11.89 -14.53 7.97
N CYS A 36 -11.93 -13.19 7.96
CA CYS A 36 -12.99 -12.43 8.65
C CYS A 36 -14.38 -12.80 8.10
N SER A 37 -15.41 -12.65 8.94
CA SER A 37 -16.79 -12.83 8.49
C SER A 37 -17.25 -11.64 7.64
N ARG A 38 -18.26 -11.87 6.80
CA ARG A 38 -18.90 -10.84 5.99
C ARG A 38 -19.43 -9.69 6.86
N GLU A 39 -20.09 -10.05 7.98
CA GLU A 39 -20.64 -9.08 8.91
C GLU A 39 -19.54 -8.24 9.60
N GLU A 40 -18.47 -8.87 10.04
CA GLU A 40 -17.35 -8.16 10.65
C GLU A 40 -16.68 -7.21 9.66
N PHE A 41 -16.53 -7.63 8.40
CA PHE A 41 -15.96 -6.78 7.35
C PHE A 41 -16.82 -5.54 7.12
N GLU A 42 -18.13 -5.72 6.94
CA GLU A 42 -19.08 -4.63 6.68
C GLU A 42 -19.20 -3.65 7.85
N GLN A 43 -19.30 -4.18 9.08
CA GLN A 43 -19.62 -3.34 10.24
C GLN A 43 -18.40 -2.69 10.90
N LYS A 44 -17.20 -3.27 10.73
CA LYS A 44 -16.00 -2.83 11.45
C LYS A 44 -14.79 -2.59 10.57
N ILE A 45 -14.43 -3.55 9.68
CA ILE A 45 -13.15 -3.51 8.97
C ILE A 45 -13.19 -2.45 7.88
N LEU A 46 -14.19 -2.48 7.01
CA LEU A 46 -14.31 -1.54 5.91
C LEU A 46 -14.56 -0.09 6.39
N PRO A 47 -15.47 0.17 7.34
CA PRO A 47 -15.55 1.49 7.97
C PRO A 47 -14.23 1.93 8.60
N GLY A 48 -13.51 1.00 9.26
CA GLY A 48 -12.19 1.28 9.83
C GLY A 48 -11.13 1.66 8.80
N TYR A 49 -11.16 1.12 7.58
CA TYR A 49 -10.28 1.56 6.49
C TYR A 49 -10.61 2.99 6.03
N ILE A 50 -11.91 3.29 5.90
CA ILE A 50 -12.39 4.62 5.48
C ILE A 50 -12.03 5.67 6.53
N ASP A 51 -12.25 5.37 7.82
CA ASP A 51 -11.94 6.26 8.93
C ASP A 51 -10.43 6.46 9.09
N ALA A 52 -9.63 5.40 8.93
CA ALA A 52 -8.18 5.49 9.01
C ALA A 52 -7.58 6.40 7.92
N ALA A 53 -8.18 6.43 6.73
CA ALA A 53 -7.76 7.36 5.67
C ALA A 53 -8.02 8.83 6.03
N ARG A 54 -9.01 9.08 6.89
CA ARG A 54 -9.35 10.42 7.42
C ARG A 54 -8.64 10.75 8.73
N GLY A 55 -7.86 9.81 9.29
CA GLY A 55 -7.24 9.96 10.59
C GLY A 55 -8.20 9.87 11.78
N VAL A 56 -9.38 9.27 11.58
CA VAL A 56 -10.43 9.14 12.60
C VAL A 56 -10.29 7.81 13.33
N GLY A 57 -10.51 7.81 14.65
CA GLY A 57 -10.54 6.59 15.46
C GLY A 57 -9.22 5.82 15.55
N LEU A 58 -8.10 6.45 15.26
CA LEU A 58 -6.78 5.80 15.29
C LEU A 58 -6.39 5.44 16.72
N ARG A 59 -5.85 4.22 16.89
CA ARG A 59 -5.22 3.80 18.15
C ARG A 59 -3.91 4.55 18.32
N GLU A 60 -3.49 4.73 19.57
CA GLU A 60 -2.19 5.32 19.91
C GLU A 60 -1.05 4.64 19.13
N GLY A 61 -0.11 5.43 18.61
CA GLY A 61 1.01 4.97 17.78
C GLY A 61 0.67 4.60 16.34
N ARG A 62 -0.61 4.70 15.94
CA ARG A 62 -1.01 4.53 14.54
C ARG A 62 -1.07 5.86 13.81
N VAL A 63 -0.74 5.83 12.53
CA VAL A 63 -0.83 6.98 11.62
C VAL A 63 -2.02 6.80 10.67
N PRO A 64 -2.57 7.89 10.15
CA PRO A 64 -3.53 7.81 9.04
C PRO A 64 -2.97 6.97 7.90
N GLN A 65 -3.83 6.15 7.30
CA GLN A 65 -3.42 5.29 6.20
C GLN A 65 -4.58 5.06 5.23
N THR A 66 -4.29 5.13 3.94
CA THR A 66 -5.25 4.84 2.87
C THR A 66 -5.08 3.41 2.40
N GLN A 67 -6.14 2.60 2.50
CA GLN A 67 -6.21 1.28 1.89
C GLN A 67 -6.71 1.41 0.46
N LEU A 68 -5.98 0.81 -0.49
CA LEU A 68 -6.24 0.86 -1.92
C LEU A 68 -6.37 -0.55 -2.47
N PHE A 69 -7.28 -0.74 -3.41
CA PHE A 69 -7.41 -1.98 -4.17
C PHE A 69 -7.03 -1.72 -5.63
N LEU A 70 -6.23 -2.62 -6.19
CA LEU A 70 -5.85 -2.59 -7.61
C LEU A 70 -6.87 -3.41 -8.39
N TRP A 71 -7.57 -2.73 -9.28
CA TRP A 71 -8.62 -3.31 -10.12
C TRP A 71 -8.13 -3.49 -11.55
N ASP A 72 -8.48 -4.63 -12.15
CA ASP A 72 -8.37 -4.87 -13.59
C ASP A 72 -9.65 -5.55 -14.10
N ASP A 73 -10.30 -4.91 -15.07
CA ASP A 73 -11.54 -5.38 -15.71
C ASP A 73 -12.62 -5.85 -14.70
N GLY A 74 -12.87 -5.03 -13.66
CA GLY A 74 -13.90 -5.29 -12.66
C GLY A 74 -13.52 -6.30 -11.57
N GLN A 75 -12.26 -6.74 -11.53
CA GLN A 75 -11.77 -7.69 -10.54
C GLN A 75 -10.62 -7.08 -9.74
N ILE A 76 -10.60 -7.31 -8.41
CA ILE A 76 -9.46 -6.93 -7.57
C ILE A 76 -8.32 -7.94 -7.76
N VAL A 77 -7.16 -7.44 -8.16
CA VAL A 77 -5.94 -8.25 -8.40
C VAL A 77 -4.87 -8.06 -7.34
N GLY A 78 -4.95 -6.99 -6.54
CA GLY A 78 -3.99 -6.68 -5.49
C GLY A 78 -4.48 -5.59 -4.55
N LEU A 79 -3.75 -5.41 -3.48
CA LEU A 79 -4.00 -4.34 -2.52
C LEU A 79 -2.72 -3.57 -2.22
N PHE A 80 -2.89 -2.30 -1.89
CA PHE A 80 -1.82 -1.36 -1.56
C PHE A 80 -2.25 -0.51 -0.35
N ARG A 81 -1.28 -0.07 0.43
CA ARG A 81 -1.50 0.77 1.60
C ARG A 81 -0.53 1.92 1.59
N ILE A 82 -1.03 3.14 1.82
CA ILE A 82 -0.20 4.34 1.99
C ILE A 82 -0.38 4.85 3.41
N ARG A 83 0.69 4.89 4.19
CA ARG A 83 0.76 5.61 5.47
C ARG A 83 1.10 7.05 5.18
N HIS A 84 0.33 7.99 5.76
CA HIS A 84 0.38 9.40 5.38
C HIS A 84 1.63 10.11 5.89
N TYR A 85 2.22 9.62 6.97
CA TYR A 85 3.51 10.06 7.50
C TYR A 85 4.17 8.93 8.30
N LEU A 86 5.42 9.12 8.72
CA LEU A 86 6.17 8.11 9.45
C LEU A 86 6.37 8.50 10.92
N THR A 87 6.12 7.54 11.81
CA THR A 87 6.69 7.54 13.15
C THR A 87 8.13 7.02 13.07
N GLU A 88 8.92 7.18 14.12
CA GLU A 88 10.29 6.64 14.18
C GLU A 88 10.32 5.13 13.88
N ALA A 89 9.39 4.37 14.44
CA ALA A 89 9.26 2.93 14.19
C ALA A 89 8.91 2.60 12.73
N LEU A 90 8.09 3.42 12.06
CA LEU A 90 7.77 3.23 10.65
C LEU A 90 8.93 3.65 9.73
N ALA A 91 9.67 4.69 10.10
CA ALA A 91 10.84 5.16 9.34
C ALA A 91 11.99 4.14 9.36
N SER A 92 12.16 3.44 10.48
CA SER A 92 13.14 2.36 10.66
C SER A 92 12.60 0.96 10.29
N GLY A 93 11.35 0.86 9.80
CA GLY A 93 10.69 -0.41 9.49
C GLY A 93 9.90 -0.37 8.18
N ALA A 94 8.59 -0.58 8.28
CA ALA A 94 7.71 -0.82 7.15
C ALA A 94 7.53 0.37 6.16
N GLY A 95 7.93 1.58 6.52
CA GLY A 95 7.85 2.76 5.67
C GLY A 95 6.42 3.19 5.32
N HIS A 96 6.28 3.93 4.21
CA HIS A 96 5.01 4.50 3.75
C HIS A 96 4.12 3.48 3.03
N ILE A 97 4.69 2.65 2.14
CA ILE A 97 3.91 1.80 1.23
C ILE A 97 4.12 0.32 1.54
N GLY A 98 3.00 -0.39 1.72
CA GLY A 98 2.93 -1.84 1.73
C GLY A 98 1.99 -2.33 0.63
N TYR A 99 2.28 -3.48 0.02
CA TYR A 99 1.44 -4.05 -1.03
C TYR A 99 1.50 -5.57 -1.12
N GLY A 100 0.45 -6.13 -1.69
CA GLY A 100 0.34 -7.56 -2.00
C GLY A 100 -0.48 -7.79 -3.26
N ILE A 101 -0.09 -8.80 -4.06
CA ILE A 101 -0.83 -9.24 -5.25
C ILE A 101 -1.43 -10.61 -4.97
N GLY A 102 -2.71 -10.76 -5.26
CA GLY A 102 -3.40 -12.02 -5.14
C GLY A 102 -2.67 -13.14 -5.88
N LYS A 103 -2.54 -14.33 -5.25
CA LYS A 103 -1.71 -15.42 -5.74
C LYS A 103 -1.96 -15.78 -7.22
N ALA A 104 -3.23 -15.79 -7.63
CA ALA A 104 -3.64 -16.10 -9.01
C ALA A 104 -3.22 -15.04 -10.05
N PHE A 105 -2.81 -13.84 -9.60
CA PHE A 105 -2.50 -12.70 -10.46
C PHE A 105 -1.00 -12.38 -10.54
N ARG A 106 -0.15 -13.14 -9.83
CA ARG A 106 1.30 -12.92 -9.81
C ARG A 106 1.94 -13.25 -11.16
N GLY A 107 3.12 -12.67 -11.40
CA GLY A 107 3.86 -12.88 -12.65
C GLY A 107 3.34 -12.12 -13.86
N ARG A 108 2.27 -11.31 -13.71
CA ARG A 108 1.61 -10.57 -14.81
C ARG A 108 1.92 -9.07 -14.82
N GLY A 109 2.87 -8.61 -14.03
CA GLY A 109 3.26 -7.19 -13.98
C GLY A 109 2.40 -6.30 -13.07
N TYR A 110 1.34 -6.82 -12.45
CA TYR A 110 0.43 -6.04 -11.61
C TYR A 110 1.11 -5.35 -10.42
N ALA A 111 2.07 -6.00 -9.77
CA ALA A 111 2.82 -5.39 -8.66
C ALA A 111 3.55 -4.12 -9.12
N SER A 112 4.24 -4.17 -10.27
CA SER A 112 4.99 -3.02 -10.79
C SER A 112 4.07 -1.90 -11.24
N ALA A 113 2.98 -2.23 -11.95
CA ALA A 113 2.01 -1.23 -12.40
C ALA A 113 1.24 -0.62 -11.22
N GLY A 114 0.79 -1.43 -10.27
CA GLY A 114 0.10 -0.97 -9.08
C GLY A 114 0.99 -0.11 -8.18
N LEU A 115 2.26 -0.49 -7.98
CA LEU A 115 3.19 0.33 -7.20
C LEU A 115 3.42 1.70 -7.87
N ARG A 116 3.55 1.76 -9.20
CA ARG A 116 3.66 3.04 -9.93
C ARG A 116 2.47 3.95 -9.66
N LEU A 117 1.24 3.43 -9.79
CA LEU A 117 0.02 4.19 -9.49
C LEU A 117 -0.04 4.62 -8.02
N THR A 118 0.39 3.74 -7.10
CA THR A 118 0.43 4.04 -5.67
C THR A 118 1.43 5.14 -5.35
N ILE A 119 2.62 5.15 -5.98
CA ILE A 119 3.62 6.19 -5.82
C ILE A 119 3.08 7.55 -6.27
N GLN A 120 2.41 7.61 -7.42
CA GLN A 120 1.77 8.85 -7.90
C GLN A 120 0.77 9.38 -6.87
N LYS A 121 -0.14 8.52 -6.37
CA LYS A 121 -1.11 8.91 -5.35
C LYS A 121 -0.44 9.26 -4.01
N ALA A 122 0.63 8.58 -3.63
CA ALA A 122 1.35 8.84 -2.38
C ALA A 122 1.98 10.23 -2.36
N TRP A 123 2.43 10.74 -3.50
CA TRP A 123 3.00 12.10 -3.59
C TRP A 123 1.99 13.21 -3.31
N ASP A 124 0.69 12.96 -3.47
CA ASP A 124 -0.38 13.90 -3.10
C ASP A 124 -0.70 13.87 -1.60
N ILE A 125 -0.30 12.80 -0.91
CA ILE A 125 -0.64 12.54 0.50
C ILE A 125 0.52 12.85 1.44
N ILE A 126 1.71 12.31 1.17
CA ILE A 126 2.90 12.42 2.03
C ILE A 126 3.64 13.72 1.78
N ARG A 127 4.27 14.24 2.83
CA ARG A 127 5.02 15.51 2.77
C ARG A 127 6.53 15.32 2.75
N GLU A 128 7.00 14.12 3.08
CA GLU A 128 8.41 13.76 3.05
C GLU A 128 8.95 13.81 1.61
N ASP A 129 10.23 14.14 1.48
CA ASP A 129 10.92 14.23 0.18
C ASP A 129 11.21 12.85 -0.43
N GLU A 130 11.03 11.80 0.35
CA GLU A 130 11.25 10.41 -0.08
C GLU A 130 10.12 9.50 0.40
N ILE A 131 9.72 8.54 -0.44
CA ILE A 131 8.89 7.42 -0.04
C ILE A 131 9.80 6.34 0.55
N TYR A 132 9.48 5.90 1.77
CA TYR A 132 10.17 4.84 2.50
C TYR A 132 9.43 3.52 2.32
N MET A 133 10.19 2.46 2.03
CA MET A 133 9.68 1.08 1.99
C MET A 133 10.72 0.12 2.55
N SER A 134 10.27 -1.07 2.97
CA SER A 134 11.17 -2.18 3.26
C SER A 134 10.73 -3.44 2.51
N VAL A 135 11.63 -4.39 2.38
CA VAL A 135 11.36 -5.69 1.77
C VAL A 135 12.28 -6.76 2.35
N SER A 136 11.70 -7.91 2.70
CA SER A 136 12.47 -9.06 3.17
C SER A 136 13.51 -9.49 2.13
N ARG A 137 14.71 -9.89 2.58
CA ARG A 137 15.74 -10.48 1.73
C ARG A 137 15.27 -11.73 1.00
N ASP A 138 14.31 -12.46 1.60
CA ASP A 138 13.69 -13.64 1.01
C ASP A 138 12.64 -13.31 -0.07
N ASN A 139 12.39 -12.01 -0.33
CA ASN A 139 11.43 -11.57 -1.36
C ASN A 139 12.10 -10.75 -2.48
N PRO A 140 13.00 -11.37 -3.27
CA PRO A 140 13.68 -10.67 -4.36
C PRO A 140 12.72 -10.17 -5.45
N ALA A 141 11.52 -10.76 -5.56
CA ALA A 141 10.50 -10.32 -6.50
C ALA A 141 9.99 -8.92 -6.14
N SER A 142 9.69 -8.66 -4.85
CA SER A 142 9.26 -7.35 -4.38
C SER A 142 10.39 -6.32 -4.51
N LEU A 143 11.64 -6.68 -4.20
CA LEU A 143 12.78 -5.77 -4.40
C LEU A 143 12.89 -5.33 -5.87
N ARG A 144 12.80 -6.27 -6.82
CA ARG A 144 12.81 -5.93 -8.26
C ARG A 144 11.66 -5.00 -8.67
N VAL A 145 10.47 -5.18 -8.09
CA VAL A 145 9.32 -4.30 -8.32
C VAL A 145 9.61 -2.89 -7.83
N GLN A 146 10.19 -2.73 -6.64
CA GLN A 146 10.57 -1.43 -6.08
C GLN A 146 11.65 -0.75 -6.92
N MET A 147 12.72 -1.46 -7.27
CA MET A 147 13.82 -0.95 -8.11
C MET A 147 13.32 -0.51 -9.50
N LYS A 148 12.40 -1.29 -10.12
CA LYS A 148 11.79 -0.93 -11.41
C LYS A 148 10.95 0.35 -11.33
N ASN A 149 10.47 0.72 -10.17
CA ASN A 149 9.72 1.94 -9.90
C ASN A 149 10.60 3.09 -9.35
N GLY A 150 11.91 3.02 -9.54
CA GLY A 150 12.83 4.10 -9.22
C GLY A 150 13.32 4.10 -7.76
N ALA A 151 13.07 3.03 -7.02
CA ALA A 151 13.65 2.88 -5.70
C ALA A 151 15.16 2.62 -5.77
N TYR A 152 15.86 3.03 -4.72
CA TYR A 152 17.25 2.64 -4.45
C TYR A 152 17.36 2.03 -3.06
N ILE A 153 18.35 1.19 -2.82
CA ILE A 153 18.64 0.65 -1.49
C ILE A 153 19.36 1.75 -0.69
N HIS A 154 18.71 2.21 0.36
CA HIS A 154 19.29 3.19 1.28
C HIS A 154 20.23 2.52 2.29
N HIS A 155 19.78 1.42 2.90
CA HIS A 155 20.57 0.55 3.76
C HIS A 155 19.93 -0.84 3.81
N GLU A 156 20.59 -1.78 4.46
CA GLU A 156 20.14 -3.15 4.66
C GLU A 156 20.62 -3.69 6.00
N ASP A 157 19.92 -4.71 6.49
CA ASP A 157 20.34 -5.52 7.62
C ASP A 157 20.30 -7.01 7.27
N GLU A 158 20.34 -7.90 8.24
CA GLU A 158 20.31 -9.34 8.02
C GLU A 158 18.97 -9.85 7.48
N LEU A 159 17.87 -9.11 7.66
CA LEU A 159 16.51 -9.52 7.37
C LEU A 159 15.90 -8.76 6.18
N GLU A 160 16.19 -7.47 6.04
CA GLU A 160 15.50 -6.60 5.12
C GLU A 160 16.43 -5.67 4.31
N PHE A 161 15.97 -5.27 3.13
CA PHE A 161 16.41 -4.11 2.40
C PHE A 161 15.47 -2.94 2.72
N TYR A 162 16.04 -1.78 3.04
CA TYR A 162 15.32 -0.53 3.25
C TYR A 162 15.53 0.36 2.03
N THR A 163 14.44 0.60 1.30
CA THR A 163 14.48 1.31 0.02
C THR A 163 13.84 2.69 0.12
N ARG A 164 14.26 3.59 -0.78
CA ARG A 164 13.74 4.96 -0.89
C ARG A 164 13.43 5.28 -2.35
N ILE A 165 12.40 6.11 -2.54
CA ILE A 165 12.10 6.74 -3.83
C ILE A 165 12.10 8.24 -3.59
N LYS A 166 12.93 8.98 -4.32
CA LYS A 166 13.01 10.44 -4.23
C LYS A 166 11.84 11.09 -4.96
N ARG A 167 11.33 12.19 -4.40
CA ARG A 167 10.36 13.04 -5.10
C ARG A 167 11.08 13.68 -6.30
N GLN A 168 10.52 13.50 -7.50
CA GLN A 168 11.07 14.11 -8.70
C GLN A 168 10.63 15.58 -8.79
N ALA A 169 11.52 16.47 -9.26
CA ALA A 169 11.25 17.90 -9.33
C ALA A 169 10.06 18.27 -10.23
N GLU A 170 9.71 17.42 -11.20
CA GLU A 170 8.54 17.61 -12.07
C GLU A 170 7.19 17.53 -11.33
N ASN A 171 7.14 16.81 -10.21
CA ASN A 171 5.93 16.75 -9.38
C ASN A 171 5.73 18.00 -8.52
N LEU A 172 6.75 18.83 -8.34
CA LEU A 172 6.65 20.11 -7.60
C LEU A 172 5.95 21.21 -8.40
N MET A 173 5.98 21.17 -9.75
CA MET A 173 5.37 22.19 -10.58
C MET A 173 3.82 22.05 -10.68
N ASN A 174 3.28 20.87 -10.51
CA ASN A 174 1.82 20.67 -10.57
C ASN A 174 1.09 21.13 -9.29
N THR A 175 1.80 21.21 -8.15
CA THR A 175 1.22 21.64 -6.87
C THR A 175 1.17 23.18 -6.73
N VAL A 176 1.94 23.91 -7.54
CA VAL A 176 2.03 25.41 -7.48
C VAL A 176 1.02 26.07 -8.42
N ASN A 177 0.45 25.35 -9.39
CA ASN A 177 -0.51 25.89 -10.36
C ASN A 177 -1.98 25.77 -9.91
N ASP A 178 -2.26 25.15 -8.75
CA ASP A 178 -3.61 25.01 -8.18
C ASP A 178 -3.85 25.95 -6.97
N LEU A 179 -3.04 27.01 -6.81
CA LEU A 179 -3.24 28.14 -5.89
C LEU A 179 -3.45 29.43 -6.68
#